data_1e9eaf634dd51581e08466cb2ce2d48b
#
_entry.id   1e9eaf634dd51581e08466cb2ce2d48b
#
_cell.length_a   1.000
_cell.length_b   1.000
_cell.length_c   1.000
_cell.angle_alpha   90.00
_cell.angle_beta   90.00
_cell.angle_gamma   90.00
#
_symmetry.space_group_name_H-M   'P 1'
#
loop_
_entity.id
_entity.type
_entity.pdbx_description
1 polymer ?
#
loop_
_entity_poly.entity_id
_entity_poly.type
_entity_poly.pdbx_seq_one_letter_code
_entity_poly.pdbx_strand_id
1 'polypeptide(L)'
;MPHNTRVFVVFLVLTAILSACSAQGSDSSTNVRVTLTDFGVVSSSTQFTAGIPYTFTITNEGQVPHEFMFIPPVMAGMADMHGEATHNTALIEVNESQLPPGATYVLSYTFPKSVAGTDLEIACHTPGHYEAGMRIPITVR
;
A
#
# COMPACT_ATOMS: atom_id res chain seq x y z
N MET A 1 44.19 23.10 -71.33
CA MET A 1 44.35 22.37 -70.03
C MET A 1 43.27 22.85 -69.12
N PRO A 2 42.20 22.05 -68.84
CA PRO A 2 41.15 22.46 -67.92
C PRO A 2 41.44 21.97 -66.53
N HIS A 3 41.36 22.88 -65.55
CA HIS A 3 41.43 22.57 -64.11
C HIS A 3 40.10 22.03 -63.63
N ASN A 4 40.08 20.78 -63.12
CA ASN A 4 38.93 20.17 -62.43
C ASN A 4 38.90 20.66 -60.99
N THR A 5 38.00 21.58 -60.70
CA THR A 5 37.67 21.99 -59.32
C THR A 5 36.64 20.97 -58.73
N ARG A 6 37.10 20.11 -57.86
CA ARG A 6 36.21 19.20 -57.08
C ARG A 6 35.62 19.96 -55.91
N VAL A 7 34.36 20.27 -56.01
CA VAL A 7 33.58 20.84 -54.88
C VAL A 7 33.22 19.69 -53.90
N PHE A 8 33.82 19.68 -52.73
CA PHE A 8 33.41 18.84 -51.64
C PHE A 8 32.21 19.47 -50.95
N VAL A 9 31.04 18.87 -51.14
CA VAL A 9 29.85 19.21 -50.39
C VAL A 9 29.92 18.43 -49.09
N VAL A 10 30.19 19.10 -47.97
CA VAL A 10 30.14 18.53 -46.64
C VAL A 10 28.69 18.56 -46.17
N PHE A 11 28.01 17.41 -46.14
CA PHE A 11 26.72 17.25 -45.52
C PHE A 11 26.92 17.20 -44.00
N LEU A 12 26.56 18.29 -43.32
CA LEU A 12 26.49 18.35 -41.87
C LEU A 12 25.17 17.69 -41.44
N VAL A 13 25.22 16.42 -41.03
CA VAL A 13 24.06 15.74 -40.44
C VAL A 13 23.93 16.16 -38.98
N LEU A 14 22.98 17.06 -38.72
CA LEU A 14 22.62 17.50 -37.37
C LEU A 14 21.70 16.44 -36.75
N THR A 15 22.27 15.50 -35.97
CA THR A 15 21.50 14.52 -35.19
C THR A 15 20.91 15.22 -33.97
N ALA A 16 19.62 15.55 -34.04
CA ALA A 16 18.85 15.99 -32.89
C ALA A 16 18.63 14.79 -31.95
N ILE A 17 19.34 14.76 -30.82
CA ILE A 17 19.09 13.80 -29.75
C ILE A 17 17.84 14.28 -29.00
N LEU A 18 16.69 13.67 -29.30
CA LEU A 18 15.50 13.81 -28.44
C LEU A 18 15.76 13.06 -27.13
N SER A 19 16.17 13.80 -26.10
CA SER A 19 16.13 13.30 -24.73
C SER A 19 14.67 13.12 -24.32
N ALA A 20 14.15 11.91 -24.51
CA ALA A 20 12.89 11.50 -23.90
C ALA A 20 13.12 11.42 -22.38
N CYS A 21 12.77 12.49 -21.65
CA CYS A 21 12.54 12.40 -20.22
C CYS A 21 11.39 11.42 -20.00
N SER A 22 11.73 10.15 -19.71
CA SER A 22 10.78 9.22 -19.12
C SER A 22 10.43 9.78 -17.73
N ALA A 23 9.32 10.52 -17.64
CA ALA A 23 8.66 10.74 -16.36
C ALA A 23 8.33 9.33 -15.83
N GLN A 24 9.14 8.82 -14.88
CA GLN A 24 8.75 7.72 -14.05
C GLN A 24 7.55 8.21 -13.24
N GLY A 25 6.35 8.09 -13.83
CA GLY A 25 5.13 8.09 -13.07
C GLY A 25 5.30 6.95 -12.09
N SER A 26 5.30 7.25 -10.79
CA SER A 26 5.08 6.25 -9.77
C SER A 26 3.71 5.66 -10.10
N ASP A 27 3.69 4.49 -10.75
CA ASP A 27 2.51 3.66 -10.89
C ASP A 27 2.08 3.32 -9.46
N SER A 28 1.24 4.16 -8.89
CA SER A 28 0.56 3.87 -7.65
C SER A 28 -0.40 2.73 -7.96
N SER A 29 0.13 1.51 -7.91
CA SER A 29 -0.69 0.32 -8.07
C SER A 29 -1.81 0.37 -7.06
N THR A 30 -3.07 0.40 -7.53
CA THR A 30 -4.25 0.34 -6.68
C THR A 30 -4.52 -1.07 -6.16
N ASN A 31 -3.72 -2.06 -6.59
CA ASN A 31 -3.74 -3.42 -6.09
C ASN A 31 -2.70 -3.59 -4.99
N VAL A 32 -3.14 -3.89 -3.78
CA VAL A 32 -2.30 -4.03 -2.58
C VAL A 32 -2.37 -5.48 -2.09
N ARG A 33 -1.22 -6.10 -1.89
CA ARG A 33 -1.12 -7.40 -1.24
C ARG A 33 -0.79 -7.21 0.22
N VAL A 34 -1.54 -7.91 1.08
CA VAL A 34 -1.29 -7.94 2.52
C VAL A 34 -1.15 -9.41 2.95
N THR A 35 -0.09 -9.70 3.67
CA THR A 35 0.15 -11.00 4.27
C THR A 35 0.10 -10.86 5.78
N LEU A 36 -0.71 -11.70 6.43
CA LEU A 36 -0.83 -11.86 7.87
C LEU A 36 -0.13 -13.14 8.28
N THR A 37 0.73 -13.07 9.30
CA THR A 37 1.36 -14.22 9.95
C THR A 37 1.02 -14.17 11.44
N ASP A 38 1.34 -15.20 12.21
CA ASP A 38 0.92 -15.27 13.63
C ASP A 38 1.40 -14.09 14.50
N PHE A 39 2.43 -13.34 14.05
CA PHE A 39 2.95 -12.19 14.79
C PHE A 39 3.32 -11.01 13.89
N GLY A 40 2.80 -10.95 12.66
CA GLY A 40 3.20 -9.90 11.75
C GLY A 40 2.21 -9.57 10.64
N VAL A 41 2.31 -8.34 10.17
CA VAL A 41 1.60 -7.82 8.99
C VAL A 41 2.64 -7.32 8.00
N VAL A 42 2.52 -7.76 6.75
CA VAL A 42 3.33 -7.25 5.63
C VAL A 42 2.40 -6.73 4.56
N SER A 43 2.64 -5.52 4.07
CA SER A 43 1.87 -4.92 2.98
C SER A 43 2.78 -4.46 1.85
N SER A 44 2.34 -4.64 0.61
CA SER A 44 3.06 -4.17 -0.58
C SER A 44 3.03 -2.64 -0.73
N SER A 45 2.14 -1.95 -0.01
CA SER A 45 2.09 -0.48 0.10
C SER A 45 1.62 -0.07 1.49
N THR A 46 2.22 0.99 2.02
CA THR A 46 1.81 1.66 3.26
C THR A 46 1.45 3.12 3.04
N GLN A 47 1.41 3.56 1.76
CA GLN A 47 1.05 4.93 1.40
C GLN A 47 -0.15 4.90 0.46
N PHE A 48 -1.17 5.65 0.80
CA PHE A 48 -2.45 5.71 0.10
C PHE A 48 -2.86 7.15 -0.19
N THR A 49 -3.72 7.32 -1.19
CA THR A 49 -4.34 8.61 -1.53
C THR A 49 -5.83 8.54 -1.24
N ALA A 50 -6.35 9.48 -0.45
CA ALA A 50 -7.78 9.56 -0.15
C ALA A 50 -8.60 9.78 -1.43
N GLY A 51 -9.73 9.11 -1.52
CA GLY A 51 -10.63 9.18 -2.68
C GLY A 51 -10.25 8.27 -3.85
N ILE A 52 -9.11 7.57 -3.78
CA ILE A 52 -8.71 6.56 -4.78
C ILE A 52 -9.17 5.18 -4.30
N PRO A 53 -9.87 4.40 -5.16
CA PRO A 53 -10.25 3.03 -4.82
C PRO A 53 -9.04 2.09 -4.90
N TYR A 54 -8.82 1.29 -3.86
CA TYR A 54 -7.81 0.25 -3.78
C TYR A 54 -8.45 -1.13 -3.67
N THR A 55 -7.79 -2.13 -4.22
CA THR A 55 -8.15 -3.55 -4.02
C THR A 55 -7.07 -4.20 -3.18
N PHE A 56 -7.43 -4.62 -1.97
CA PHE A 56 -6.56 -5.34 -1.05
C PHE A 56 -6.79 -6.84 -1.19
N THR A 57 -5.74 -7.59 -1.49
CA THR A 57 -5.73 -9.05 -1.41
C THR A 57 -5.02 -9.42 -0.11
N ILE A 58 -5.79 -9.87 0.87
CA ILE A 58 -5.34 -10.15 2.24
C ILE A 58 -5.26 -11.66 2.39
N THR A 59 -4.07 -12.18 2.68
CA THR A 59 -3.84 -13.62 2.83
C THR A 59 -3.36 -13.92 4.26
N ASN A 60 -4.01 -14.85 4.94
CA ASN A 60 -3.55 -15.39 6.21
C ASN A 60 -2.59 -16.56 5.94
N GLU A 61 -1.30 -16.33 6.14
CA GLU A 61 -0.24 -17.36 6.08
C GLU A 61 0.14 -17.91 7.46
N GLY A 62 -0.57 -17.47 8.52
CA GLY A 62 -0.39 -17.95 9.89
C GLY A 62 -1.10 -19.27 10.16
N GLN A 63 -1.00 -19.74 11.41
CA GLN A 63 -1.58 -20.99 11.88
C GLN A 63 -2.89 -20.78 12.65
N VAL A 64 -3.23 -19.54 12.96
CA VAL A 64 -4.46 -19.16 13.68
C VAL A 64 -5.29 -18.17 12.86
N PRO A 65 -6.59 -18.00 13.15
CA PRO A 65 -7.40 -16.96 12.54
C PRO A 65 -6.86 -15.57 12.89
N HIS A 66 -6.98 -14.62 11.96
CA HIS A 66 -6.56 -13.22 12.12
C HIS A 66 -7.67 -12.27 11.74
N GLU A 67 -7.54 -11.03 12.24
CA GLU A 67 -8.32 -9.88 11.81
C GLU A 67 -7.47 -8.96 10.94
N PHE A 68 -8.13 -8.21 10.09
CA PHE A 68 -7.53 -7.12 9.33
C PHE A 68 -8.37 -5.86 9.52
N MET A 69 -7.75 -4.81 10.04
CA MET A 69 -8.41 -3.53 10.29
C MET A 69 -7.60 -2.37 9.74
N PHE A 70 -8.29 -1.31 9.27
CA PHE A 70 -7.72 0.04 9.24
C PHE A 70 -8.21 0.78 10.47
N ILE A 71 -7.31 1.14 11.36
CA ILE A 71 -7.65 1.69 12.66
C ILE A 71 -6.65 2.80 13.08
N PRO A 72 -7.06 3.82 13.84
CA PRO A 72 -6.12 4.69 14.52
C PRO A 72 -5.25 3.91 15.50
N PRO A 73 -3.96 4.28 15.68
CA PRO A 73 -3.07 3.60 16.63
C PRO A 73 -3.68 3.57 18.03
N VAL A 74 -3.68 2.41 18.66
CA VAL A 74 -4.14 2.27 20.04
C VAL A 74 -3.00 2.67 20.97
N MET A 75 -3.27 3.65 21.85
CA MET A 75 -2.26 4.10 22.81
C MET A 75 -1.98 3.01 23.86
N ALA A 76 -0.69 2.76 24.14
CA ALA A 76 -0.27 1.84 25.19
C ALA A 76 -0.91 2.25 26.54
N GLY A 77 -1.59 1.29 27.19
CA GLY A 77 -2.27 1.50 28.47
C GLY A 77 -3.77 1.82 28.36
N MET A 78 -4.37 1.83 27.19
CA MET A 78 -5.82 1.80 27.07
C MET A 78 -6.36 0.45 27.57
N ALA A 79 -7.32 0.50 28.47
CA ALA A 79 -7.79 -0.67 29.24
C ALA A 79 -8.54 -1.73 28.40
N ASP A 80 -8.85 -1.44 27.15
CA ASP A 80 -9.64 -2.32 26.28
C ASP A 80 -9.13 -2.26 24.85
N MET A 81 -7.93 -2.84 24.65
CA MET A 81 -7.31 -2.91 23.32
C MET A 81 -7.95 -3.94 22.39
N HIS A 82 -8.84 -4.79 22.91
CA HIS A 82 -9.51 -5.86 22.18
C HIS A 82 -11.03 -5.80 22.31
N GLY A 83 -11.55 -4.74 22.91
CA GLY A 83 -12.96 -4.60 23.16
C GLY A 83 -13.73 -3.94 22.03
N GLU A 84 -15.06 -3.98 22.19
CA GLU A 84 -16.02 -3.38 21.25
C GLU A 84 -15.70 -1.90 20.92
N ALA A 85 -15.12 -1.16 21.87
CA ALA A 85 -14.72 0.22 21.66
C ALA A 85 -13.61 0.35 20.62
N THR A 86 -12.66 -0.58 20.56
CA THR A 86 -11.58 -0.62 19.56
C THR A 86 -12.14 -0.94 18.18
N HIS A 87 -12.99 -1.96 18.08
CA HIS A 87 -13.64 -2.33 16.82
C HIS A 87 -14.50 -1.19 16.27
N ASN A 88 -15.21 -0.45 17.14
CA ASN A 88 -16.02 0.69 16.76
C ASN A 88 -15.23 1.89 16.21
N THR A 89 -13.92 1.95 16.44
CA THR A 89 -13.05 3.00 15.85
C THR A 89 -12.42 2.60 14.52
N ALA A 90 -12.52 1.34 14.15
CA ALA A 90 -12.00 0.85 12.87
C ALA A 90 -12.76 1.47 11.69
N LEU A 91 -12.03 1.88 10.66
CA LEU A 91 -12.61 2.36 9.41
C LEU A 91 -13.20 1.21 8.59
N ILE A 92 -12.61 0.04 8.72
CA ILE A 92 -13.04 -1.23 8.12
C ILE A 92 -12.47 -2.38 8.94
N GLU A 93 -13.19 -3.50 8.95
CA GLU A 93 -12.78 -4.73 9.58
C GLU A 93 -13.08 -5.92 8.66
N VAL A 94 -12.13 -6.85 8.56
CA VAL A 94 -12.31 -8.22 8.09
C VAL A 94 -12.04 -9.11 9.29
N ASN A 95 -13.08 -9.79 9.78
CA ASN A 95 -13.01 -10.52 11.06
C ASN A 95 -12.36 -11.91 10.92
N GLU A 96 -12.06 -12.54 12.05
CA GLU A 96 -11.41 -13.85 12.15
C GLU A 96 -12.12 -14.96 11.35
N SER A 97 -13.45 -14.93 11.27
CA SER A 97 -14.20 -15.94 10.53
C SER A 97 -14.00 -15.86 9.01
N GLN A 98 -13.56 -14.71 8.51
CA GLN A 98 -13.26 -14.46 7.10
C GLN A 98 -11.79 -14.73 6.76
N LEU A 99 -10.91 -14.81 7.78
CA LEU A 99 -9.47 -15.01 7.64
C LEU A 99 -8.96 -16.18 8.49
N PRO A 100 -9.54 -17.41 8.38
CA PRO A 100 -8.93 -18.60 8.97
C PRO A 100 -7.57 -18.90 8.32
N PRO A 101 -6.74 -19.79 8.91
CA PRO A 101 -5.46 -20.19 8.33
C PRO A 101 -5.56 -20.57 6.84
N GLY A 102 -4.69 -19.99 6.01
CA GLY A 102 -4.64 -20.20 4.56
C GLY A 102 -5.70 -19.47 3.75
N ALA A 103 -6.61 -18.74 4.38
CA ALA A 103 -7.65 -17.98 3.67
C ALA A 103 -7.07 -16.75 2.97
N THR A 104 -7.72 -16.39 1.86
CA THR A 104 -7.49 -15.11 1.17
C THR A 104 -8.81 -14.37 1.05
N TYR A 105 -8.83 -13.10 1.45
CA TYR A 105 -9.96 -12.20 1.36
C TYR A 105 -9.64 -11.05 0.43
N VAL A 106 -10.57 -10.67 -0.45
CA VAL A 106 -10.41 -9.52 -1.35
C VAL A 106 -11.35 -8.41 -0.90
N LEU A 107 -10.75 -7.27 -0.54
CA LEU A 107 -11.43 -6.09 -0.07
C LEU A 107 -11.24 -4.94 -1.05
N SER A 108 -12.32 -4.33 -1.51
CA SER A 108 -12.26 -3.02 -2.18
C SER A 108 -12.54 -1.92 -1.17
N TYR A 109 -11.60 -0.95 -1.05
CA TYR A 109 -11.74 0.13 -0.08
C TYR A 109 -11.24 1.46 -0.65
N THR A 110 -11.96 2.54 -0.30
CA THR A 110 -11.58 3.92 -0.64
C THR A 110 -11.48 4.71 0.65
N PHE A 111 -10.28 5.17 0.98
CA PHE A 111 -10.08 6.01 2.16
C PHE A 111 -10.85 7.32 2.00
N PRO A 112 -11.71 7.70 2.96
CA PRO A 112 -12.40 8.98 2.91
C PRO A 112 -11.41 10.15 3.08
N LYS A 113 -11.72 11.30 2.48
CA LYS A 113 -10.87 12.49 2.58
C LYS A 113 -10.68 12.98 4.02
N SER A 114 -11.61 12.67 4.91
CA SER A 114 -11.56 13.04 6.33
C SER A 114 -10.42 12.39 7.11
N VAL A 115 -9.83 11.30 6.60
CA VAL A 115 -8.69 10.62 7.26
C VAL A 115 -7.33 10.99 6.65
N ALA A 116 -7.31 11.87 5.66
CA ALA A 116 -6.05 12.35 5.11
C ALA A 116 -5.26 13.11 6.17
N GLY A 117 -4.00 12.72 6.36
CA GLY A 117 -3.11 13.32 7.38
C GLY A 117 -3.35 12.83 8.81
N THR A 118 -4.24 11.83 9.02
CA THR A 118 -4.40 11.19 10.33
C THR A 118 -3.48 9.97 10.45
N ASP A 119 -3.10 9.63 11.69
CA ASP A 119 -2.37 8.42 11.98
C ASP A 119 -3.30 7.21 11.88
N LEU A 120 -2.93 6.25 11.06
CA LEU A 120 -3.64 5.00 10.85
C LEU A 120 -2.65 3.83 10.82
N GLU A 121 -3.16 2.64 11.06
CA GLU A 121 -2.41 1.40 10.89
C GLU A 121 -3.26 0.28 10.30
N ILE A 122 -2.60 -0.69 9.69
CA ILE A 122 -3.16 -2.01 9.47
C ILE A 122 -2.83 -2.82 10.71
N ALA A 123 -3.84 -3.40 11.35
CA ALA A 123 -3.65 -4.12 12.60
C ALA A 123 -4.55 -5.36 12.69
N CYS A 124 -4.13 -6.31 13.54
CA CYS A 124 -4.94 -7.41 14.04
C CYS A 124 -5.15 -7.21 15.55
N HIS A 125 -6.40 -7.23 15.99
CA HIS A 125 -6.78 -7.06 17.39
C HIS A 125 -7.26 -8.35 18.06
N THR A 126 -7.04 -9.51 17.43
CA THR A 126 -7.11 -10.79 18.14
C THR A 126 -6.29 -10.71 19.42
N PRO A 127 -6.82 -11.17 20.59
CA PRO A 127 -6.14 -11.00 21.87
C PRO A 127 -4.67 -11.42 21.88
N GLY A 128 -3.77 -10.50 22.25
CA GLY A 128 -2.32 -10.69 22.30
C GLY A 128 -1.58 -10.42 20.99
N HIS A 129 -2.27 -10.32 19.85
CA HIS A 129 -1.60 -10.14 18.54
C HIS A 129 -1.11 -8.71 18.33
N TYR A 130 -1.92 -7.73 18.70
CA TYR A 130 -1.54 -6.32 18.60
C TYR A 130 -0.32 -6.01 19.46
N GLU A 131 -0.29 -6.50 20.71
CA GLU A 131 0.83 -6.36 21.65
C GLU A 131 2.08 -7.08 21.16
N ALA A 132 1.92 -8.22 20.49
CA ALA A 132 3.03 -8.94 19.86
C ALA A 132 3.61 -8.22 18.63
N GLY A 133 2.99 -7.12 18.19
CA GLY A 133 3.47 -6.29 17.08
C GLY A 133 2.75 -6.55 15.76
N MET A 134 1.59 -7.22 15.76
CA MET A 134 0.84 -7.49 14.54
C MET A 134 0.11 -6.23 14.04
N ARG A 135 0.92 -5.23 13.66
CA ARG A 135 0.49 -3.92 13.14
C ARG A 135 1.57 -3.26 12.30
N ILE A 136 1.18 -2.44 11.36
CA ILE A 136 2.08 -1.55 10.60
C ILE A 136 1.42 -0.19 10.38
N PRO A 137 2.16 0.92 10.56
CA PRO A 137 1.63 2.25 10.26
C PRO A 137 1.40 2.43 8.76
N ILE A 138 0.35 3.18 8.43
CA ILE A 138 0.03 3.59 7.07
C ILE A 138 -0.18 5.10 7.00
N THR A 139 0.05 5.68 5.83
CA THR A 139 -0.16 7.10 5.56
C THR A 139 -1.22 7.27 4.48
N VAL A 140 -2.20 8.14 4.75
CA VAL A 140 -3.22 8.56 3.78
C VAL A 140 -3.03 10.04 3.48
N ARG A 141 -2.93 10.40 2.20
CA ARG A 141 -2.73 11.80 1.73
C ARG A 141 -3.93 12.28 0.94
#